data_f8d1705b31ca5c1dec3b1fa5fb2b0125
#
_entry.id   f8d1705b31ca5c1dec3b1fa5fb2b0125
#
_cell.length_a   1.000
_cell.length_b   1.000
_cell.length_c   1.000
_cell.angle_alpha   90.00
_cell.angle_beta   90.00
_cell.angle_gamma   90.00
#
_symmetry.space_group_name_H-M   'P 1'
#
loop_
_entity.id
_entity.type
_entity.pdbx_description
1 polymer ?
#
loop_
_entity_poly.entity_id
_entity_poly.type
_entity_poly.pdbx_seq_one_letter_code
_entity_poly.pdbx_strand_id
1 'polypeptide(L)'
;DVTLDDGPHNILKSCAKYPVLMRRPWNESLSGILSVNHYGEFLQLIDQIKESMLLDKKPVSLPSVIALVGPSGSGKNELAKRLERAGTGRIVHSYTTGTADGIHQRLSAEEFKNKKNDFVTVTVYAGNKYGISASDIARMIKDGVSPIVPLDIGGAISMKRLFATSILFCRSSREKMISSILEKDISNQEKMYRLLSLENEIDNEELCDFSIRTDDMEQAVEQVKQLLSIEKIDRK
;
A
#
# COMPACT_ATOMS: atom_id res chain seq x y z
N ASP A 1 -7.25 14.68 -13.47
CA ASP A 1 -7.41 15.75 -12.50
C ASP A 1 -7.11 15.25 -11.09
N VAL A 2 -6.67 16.17 -10.21
CA VAL A 2 -6.32 15.91 -8.83
C VAL A 2 -7.08 16.90 -7.96
N THR A 3 -7.69 16.44 -6.89
CA THR A 3 -8.35 17.28 -5.88
C THR A 3 -7.64 17.13 -4.54
N LEU A 4 -7.45 18.23 -3.81
CA LEU A 4 -6.92 18.25 -2.44
C LEU A 4 -7.96 18.86 -1.51
N ASP A 5 -8.34 18.16 -0.46
CA ASP A 5 -9.28 18.64 0.56
C ASP A 5 -8.97 17.97 1.92
N ASP A 6 -9.35 18.59 3.03
CA ASP A 6 -9.20 18.01 4.37
C ASP A 6 -10.50 17.46 4.96
N GLY A 7 -11.62 17.66 4.26
CA GLY A 7 -12.93 17.13 4.63
C GLY A 7 -13.13 15.70 4.09
N PRO A 8 -13.27 14.68 4.96
CA PRO A 8 -13.50 13.30 4.53
C PRO A 8 -14.66 13.14 3.55
N HIS A 9 -15.77 13.85 3.80
CA HIS A 9 -16.96 13.78 2.95
C HIS A 9 -16.75 14.40 1.56
N ASN A 10 -15.86 15.41 1.43
CA ASN A 10 -15.53 16.01 0.14
C ASN A 10 -14.69 15.04 -0.68
N ILE A 11 -13.69 14.42 -0.06
CA ILE A 11 -12.82 13.44 -0.71
C ILE A 11 -13.58 12.19 -1.14
N LEU A 12 -14.43 11.64 -0.27
CA LEU A 12 -15.23 10.43 -0.55
C LEU A 12 -16.30 10.65 -1.65
N LYS A 13 -16.72 11.89 -1.90
CA LYS A 13 -17.67 12.26 -2.96
C LYS A 13 -17.00 12.93 -4.16
N SER A 14 -15.67 13.03 -4.16
CA SER A 14 -14.94 13.67 -5.24
C SER A 14 -15.09 12.88 -6.53
N CYS A 15 -15.36 13.58 -7.63
CA CYS A 15 -15.30 13.04 -8.99
C CYS A 15 -13.91 13.17 -9.62
N ALA A 16 -12.91 13.68 -8.88
CA ALA A 16 -11.57 13.77 -9.36
C ALA A 16 -10.94 12.37 -9.48
N LYS A 17 -10.15 12.14 -10.52
CA LYS A 17 -9.45 10.88 -10.73
C LYS A 17 -8.53 10.52 -9.56
N TYR A 18 -7.90 11.53 -8.95
CA TYR A 18 -7.00 11.38 -7.81
C TYR A 18 -7.43 12.31 -6.67
N PRO A 19 -8.40 11.89 -5.83
CA PRO A 19 -8.75 12.63 -4.63
C PRO A 19 -7.66 12.45 -3.57
N VAL A 20 -7.12 13.55 -3.07
CA VAL A 20 -6.02 13.57 -2.08
C VAL A 20 -6.50 14.20 -0.79
N LEU A 21 -6.40 13.48 0.32
CA LEU A 21 -6.76 13.98 1.64
C LEU A 21 -5.59 14.72 2.27
N MET A 22 -5.79 16.00 2.61
CA MET A 22 -4.88 16.71 3.50
C MET A 22 -5.09 16.21 4.93
N ARG A 23 -4.10 15.58 5.52
CA ARG A 23 -4.18 15.03 6.90
C ARG A 23 -4.33 16.14 7.93
N ARG A 24 -5.30 15.93 8.83
CA ARG A 24 -5.61 16.77 9.97
C ARG A 24 -6.03 15.88 11.14
N PRO A 25 -5.98 16.39 12.40
CA PRO A 25 -6.37 15.59 13.58
C PRO A 25 -7.78 14.99 13.50
N TRP A 26 -8.70 15.67 12.81
CA TRP A 26 -10.09 15.22 12.70
C TRP A 26 -10.35 14.17 11.61
N ASN A 27 -9.39 13.91 10.74
CA ASN A 27 -9.54 12.93 9.66
C ASN A 27 -8.53 11.77 9.73
N GLU A 28 -7.84 11.61 10.84
CA GLU A 28 -6.80 10.58 11.03
C GLU A 28 -7.32 9.14 10.88
N SER A 29 -8.60 8.92 11.18
CA SER A 29 -9.25 7.59 11.09
C SER A 29 -9.52 7.14 9.66
N LEU A 30 -9.51 8.05 8.68
CA LEU A 30 -9.78 7.71 7.29
C LEU A 30 -8.55 7.10 6.63
N SER A 31 -8.65 5.87 6.15
CA SER A 31 -7.57 5.11 5.49
C SER A 31 -7.94 4.76 4.04
N GLY A 32 -6.97 4.26 3.26
CA GLY A 32 -7.20 3.80 1.89
C GLY A 32 -7.29 4.90 0.84
N ILE A 33 -7.02 6.16 1.20
CA ILE A 33 -7.08 7.32 0.29
C ILE A 33 -5.67 7.93 0.18
N LEU A 34 -5.32 8.39 -1.01
CA LEU A 34 -4.12 9.23 -1.21
C LEU A 34 -4.14 10.35 -0.21
N SER A 35 -3.09 10.52 0.57
CA SER A 35 -3.06 11.55 1.59
C SER A 35 -1.69 12.18 1.76
N VAL A 36 -1.69 13.44 2.18
CA VAL A 36 -0.50 14.26 2.41
C VAL A 36 -0.65 15.03 3.72
N ASN A 37 0.47 15.39 4.36
CA ASN A 37 0.46 16.13 5.61
C ASN A 37 0.58 17.65 5.40
N HIS A 38 1.17 18.07 4.28
CA HIS A 38 1.35 19.48 3.91
C HIS A 38 1.46 19.67 2.41
N TYR A 39 1.36 20.92 1.94
CA TYR A 39 1.36 21.25 0.52
C TYR A 39 2.64 20.84 -0.22
N GLY A 40 3.79 20.80 0.45
CA GLY A 40 5.03 20.32 -0.17
C GLY A 40 4.95 18.84 -0.56
N GLU A 41 4.37 17.99 0.30
CA GLU A 41 4.11 16.58 -0.04
C GLU A 41 3.08 16.45 -1.18
N PHE A 42 2.08 17.34 -1.22
CA PHE A 42 1.10 17.37 -2.30
C PHE A 42 1.74 17.65 -3.66
N LEU A 43 2.61 18.64 -3.76
CA LEU A 43 3.32 18.92 -5.01
C LEU A 43 4.21 17.76 -5.45
N GLN A 44 4.90 17.13 -4.50
CA GLN A 44 5.69 15.92 -4.78
C GLN A 44 4.82 14.76 -5.26
N LEU A 45 3.64 14.58 -4.66
CA LEU A 45 2.69 13.56 -5.09
C LEU A 45 2.19 13.80 -6.52
N ILE A 46 1.90 15.07 -6.88
CA ILE A 46 1.52 15.42 -8.26
C ILE A 46 2.62 15.02 -9.26
N ASP A 47 3.88 15.35 -8.94
CA ASP A 47 4.99 15.00 -9.82
C ASP A 47 5.17 13.47 -9.94
N GLN A 48 4.96 12.73 -8.86
CA GLN A 48 4.98 11.25 -8.88
C GLN A 48 3.85 10.68 -9.74
N ILE A 49 2.63 11.20 -9.62
CA ILE A 49 1.50 10.79 -10.45
C ILE A 49 1.83 11.03 -11.93
N LYS A 50 2.40 12.19 -12.27
CA LYS A 50 2.84 12.50 -13.65
C LYS A 50 3.92 11.54 -14.12
N GLU A 51 4.95 11.29 -13.30
CA GLU A 51 6.02 10.37 -13.63
C GLU A 51 5.51 8.95 -13.83
N SER A 52 4.61 8.46 -12.97
CA SER A 52 4.01 7.12 -13.11
C SER A 52 3.17 6.97 -14.38
N MET A 53 2.56 8.06 -14.86
CA MET A 53 1.84 8.07 -16.14
C MET A 53 2.76 8.10 -17.36
N LEU A 54 3.97 8.67 -17.22
CA LEU A 54 4.94 8.84 -18.31
C LEU A 54 5.94 7.68 -18.38
N LEU A 55 6.14 6.93 -17.28
CA LEU A 55 7.03 5.80 -17.26
C LEU A 55 6.38 4.63 -18.00
N ASP A 56 6.97 4.26 -19.14
CA ASP A 56 6.82 2.90 -19.66
C ASP A 56 7.10 1.93 -18.52
N LYS A 57 6.20 0.95 -18.34
CA LYS A 57 6.30 -0.07 -17.29
C LYS A 57 7.58 -0.89 -17.52
N LYS A 58 8.70 -0.39 -16.99
CA LYS A 58 9.99 -1.06 -17.11
C LYS A 58 10.06 -2.24 -16.14
N PRO A 59 10.55 -3.40 -16.60
CA PRO A 59 10.79 -4.53 -15.71
C PRO A 59 11.76 -4.13 -14.58
N VAL A 60 11.45 -4.54 -13.37
CA VAL A 60 12.24 -4.23 -12.17
C VAL A 60 13.14 -5.40 -11.82
N SER A 61 14.44 -5.15 -11.64
CA SER A 61 15.40 -6.21 -11.32
C SER A 61 15.23 -6.72 -9.88
N LEU A 62 15.35 -8.04 -9.67
CA LEU A 62 15.37 -8.64 -8.34
C LEU A 62 16.77 -8.56 -7.70
N PRO A 63 16.87 -8.42 -6.36
CA PRO A 63 15.75 -8.28 -5.43
C PRO A 63 15.14 -6.88 -5.47
N SER A 64 13.81 -6.82 -5.58
CA SER A 64 13.05 -5.58 -5.59
C SER A 64 11.93 -5.65 -4.55
N VAL A 65 11.41 -4.51 -4.15
CA VAL A 65 10.24 -4.46 -3.28
C VAL A 65 8.99 -4.87 -4.05
N ILE A 66 8.23 -5.79 -3.49
CA ILE A 66 6.91 -6.20 -3.98
C ILE A 66 5.86 -5.46 -3.14
N ALA A 67 5.39 -4.33 -3.63
CA ALA A 67 4.35 -3.54 -2.97
C ALA A 67 2.96 -4.07 -3.37
N LEU A 68 2.17 -4.54 -2.41
CA LEU A 68 0.81 -5.02 -2.63
C LEU A 68 -0.18 -3.92 -2.25
N VAL A 69 -0.89 -3.40 -3.23
CA VAL A 69 -1.89 -2.34 -3.08
C VAL A 69 -3.27 -2.88 -3.40
N GLY A 70 -4.30 -2.27 -2.88
CA GLY A 70 -5.68 -2.62 -3.19
C GLY A 70 -6.63 -2.33 -2.03
N PRO A 71 -7.93 -2.35 -2.28
CA PRO A 71 -8.93 -2.01 -1.30
C PRO A 71 -8.95 -2.92 -0.08
N SER A 72 -9.65 -2.48 0.95
CA SER A 72 -10.00 -3.35 2.07
C SER A 72 -10.80 -4.55 1.54
N GLY A 73 -10.41 -5.76 1.92
CA GLY A 73 -11.06 -6.98 1.43
C GLY A 73 -10.50 -7.52 0.10
N SER A 74 -9.56 -6.84 -0.56
CA SER A 74 -8.95 -7.31 -1.82
C SER A 74 -8.01 -8.52 -1.65
N GLY A 75 -7.79 -9.03 -0.45
CA GLY A 75 -6.94 -10.21 -0.23
C GLY A 75 -5.42 -9.95 -0.21
N LYS A 76 -4.95 -8.69 -0.27
CA LYS A 76 -3.50 -8.36 -0.30
C LYS A 76 -2.69 -8.98 0.85
N ASN A 77 -3.23 -9.00 2.07
CA ASN A 77 -2.52 -9.58 3.22
C ASN A 77 -2.42 -11.12 3.13
N GLU A 78 -3.45 -11.77 2.62
CA GLU A 78 -3.41 -13.21 2.38
C GLU A 78 -2.44 -13.56 1.25
N LEU A 79 -2.46 -12.78 0.16
CA LEU A 79 -1.50 -12.93 -0.93
C LEU A 79 -0.06 -12.76 -0.41
N ALA A 80 0.21 -11.74 0.43
CA ALA A 80 1.53 -11.54 1.03
C ALA A 80 2.03 -12.78 1.78
N LYS A 81 1.16 -13.35 2.65
CA LYS A 81 1.49 -14.57 3.41
C LYS A 81 1.75 -15.77 2.51
N ARG A 82 1.00 -15.92 1.44
CA ARG A 82 1.19 -17.04 0.48
C ARG A 82 2.47 -16.87 -0.34
N LEU A 83 2.78 -15.65 -0.79
CA LEU A 83 4.03 -15.37 -1.48
C LEU A 83 5.25 -15.64 -0.59
N GLU A 84 5.19 -15.28 0.69
CA GLU A 84 6.25 -15.59 1.66
C GLU A 84 6.42 -17.10 1.84
N ARG A 85 5.32 -17.86 2.06
CA ARG A 85 5.35 -19.33 2.17
C ARG A 85 5.88 -19.99 0.89
N ALA A 86 5.63 -19.39 -0.26
CA ALA A 86 6.10 -19.86 -1.56
C ALA A 86 7.57 -19.47 -1.84
N GLY A 87 8.25 -18.79 -0.90
CA GLY A 87 9.65 -18.39 -1.05
C GLY A 87 9.89 -17.26 -2.05
N THR A 88 8.84 -16.53 -2.45
CA THR A 88 8.95 -15.42 -3.42
C THR A 88 9.65 -14.19 -2.82
N GLY A 89 9.52 -14.00 -1.52
CA GLY A 89 10.11 -12.91 -0.74
C GLY A 89 9.79 -13.06 0.74
N ARG A 90 9.96 -12.00 1.51
CA ARG A 90 9.64 -11.97 2.94
C ARG A 90 8.80 -10.74 3.27
N ILE A 91 7.78 -10.91 4.11
CA ILE A 91 6.93 -9.81 4.57
C ILE A 91 7.74 -8.86 5.44
N VAL A 92 7.66 -7.57 5.14
CA VAL A 92 8.23 -6.51 5.98
C VAL A 92 7.30 -6.25 7.16
N HIS A 93 7.79 -6.42 8.38
CA HIS A 93 7.04 -6.05 9.56
C HIS A 93 6.99 -4.54 9.72
N SER A 94 5.79 -3.98 9.87
CA SER A 94 5.63 -2.57 10.19
C SER A 94 5.77 -2.32 11.69
N TYR A 95 6.18 -1.11 12.04
CA TYR A 95 6.18 -0.64 13.43
C TYR A 95 4.86 0.05 13.74
N THR A 96 4.32 -0.14 14.95
CA THR A 96 3.06 0.48 15.36
C THR A 96 3.11 1.02 16.79
N THR A 97 2.35 2.10 17.04
CA THR A 97 2.09 2.58 18.41
C THR A 97 0.90 1.85 19.06
N GLY A 98 0.18 1.04 18.27
CA GLY A 98 -0.95 0.23 18.72
C GLY A 98 -0.56 -1.13 19.26
N THR A 99 -1.48 -2.08 19.16
CA THR A 99 -1.25 -3.46 19.61
C THR A 99 -0.36 -4.20 18.63
N ALA A 100 0.63 -4.94 19.14
CA ALA A 100 1.43 -5.83 18.31
C ALA A 100 0.58 -7.03 17.89
N ASP A 101 0.74 -7.41 16.62
CA ASP A 101 0.27 -8.68 16.09
C ASP A 101 1.41 -9.35 15.30
N GLY A 102 1.18 -10.48 14.69
CA GLY A 102 2.22 -11.22 13.96
C GLY A 102 2.87 -10.45 12.77
N ILE A 103 2.38 -9.25 12.41
CA ILE A 103 2.87 -8.43 11.29
C ILE A 103 3.38 -7.07 11.80
N HIS A 104 2.92 -6.62 12.97
CA HIS A 104 3.26 -5.32 13.53
C HIS A 104 4.11 -5.45 14.78
N GLN A 105 5.25 -4.75 14.80
CA GLN A 105 6.11 -4.61 15.97
C GLN A 105 5.73 -3.35 16.74
N ARG A 106 5.35 -3.51 18.02
CA ARG A 106 4.97 -2.38 18.86
C ARG A 106 6.16 -1.54 19.25
N LEU A 107 6.00 -0.22 19.16
CA LEU A 107 6.87 0.79 19.72
C LEU A 107 6.07 1.70 20.66
N SER A 108 6.71 2.27 21.67
CA SER A 108 6.15 3.41 22.39
C SER A 108 6.04 4.63 21.47
N ALA A 109 5.23 5.62 21.85
CA ALA A 109 5.11 6.86 21.08
C ALA A 109 6.44 7.60 20.90
N GLU A 110 7.31 7.53 21.90
CA GLU A 110 8.64 8.14 21.88
C GLU A 110 9.60 7.40 20.96
N GLU A 111 9.68 6.07 21.03
CA GLU A 111 10.48 5.24 20.12
C GLU A 111 10.03 5.41 18.68
N PHE A 112 8.71 5.45 18.42
CA PHE A 112 8.17 5.68 17.09
C PHE A 112 8.58 7.07 16.56
N LYS A 113 8.53 8.11 17.41
CA LYS A 113 8.98 9.46 17.05
C LYS A 113 10.46 9.49 16.72
N ASN A 114 11.30 8.82 17.52
CA ASN A 114 12.75 8.77 17.34
C ASN A 114 13.12 8.02 16.03
N LYS A 115 12.33 7.00 15.65
CA LYS A 115 12.52 6.22 14.42
C LYS A 115 11.90 6.87 13.18
N LYS A 116 11.19 8.00 13.32
CA LYS A 116 10.41 8.63 12.22
C LYS A 116 11.22 8.89 10.96
N ASN A 117 12.48 9.26 11.08
CA ASN A 117 13.36 9.57 9.95
C ASN A 117 13.79 8.31 9.15
N ASP A 118 13.60 7.11 9.71
CA ASP A 118 13.84 5.83 9.04
C ASP A 118 12.58 5.31 8.33
N PHE A 119 11.43 5.91 8.55
CA PHE A 119 10.20 5.43 7.91
C PHE A 119 10.06 5.95 6.48
N VAL A 120 9.86 5.03 5.53
CA VAL A 120 9.48 5.33 4.13
C VAL A 120 8.09 5.95 4.08
N THR A 121 7.19 5.40 4.88
CA THR A 121 5.80 5.86 4.99
C THR A 121 5.30 5.71 6.41
N VAL A 122 4.43 6.62 6.81
CA VAL A 122 3.70 6.55 8.07
C VAL A 122 2.22 6.71 7.78
N THR A 123 1.44 5.71 8.17
CA THR A 123 -0.03 5.74 8.08
C THR A 123 -0.62 5.81 9.48
N VAL A 124 -1.69 6.58 9.65
CA VAL A 124 -2.47 6.63 10.89
C VAL A 124 -3.77 5.84 10.67
N TYR A 125 -4.04 4.89 11.57
CA TYR A 125 -5.21 4.04 11.49
C TYR A 125 -5.78 3.78 12.88
N ALA A 126 -7.07 4.05 13.09
CA ALA A 126 -7.75 3.90 14.40
C ALA A 126 -6.97 4.55 15.54
N GLY A 127 -6.42 5.76 15.34
CA GLY A 127 -5.63 6.51 16.34
C GLY A 127 -4.21 5.99 16.55
N ASN A 128 -3.80 4.91 15.91
CA ASN A 128 -2.45 4.35 16.00
C ASN A 128 -1.63 4.69 14.75
N LYS A 129 -0.32 4.84 14.92
CA LYS A 129 0.63 5.08 13.84
C LYS A 129 1.23 3.77 13.40
N TYR A 130 1.44 3.65 12.09
CA TYR A 130 2.12 2.51 11.46
C TYR A 130 3.22 3.04 10.56
N GLY A 131 4.43 2.49 10.69
CA GLY A 131 5.59 2.94 9.92
C GLY A 131 6.34 1.76 9.31
N ILE A 132 6.81 1.91 8.08
CA ILE A 132 7.68 0.94 7.38
C ILE A 132 9.10 1.47 7.36
N SER A 133 10.05 0.71 7.92
CA SER A 133 11.45 1.11 8.03
C SER A 133 12.21 0.95 6.71
N ALA A 134 12.86 2.03 6.27
CA ALA A 134 13.74 2.01 5.10
C ALA A 134 14.97 1.13 5.33
N SER A 135 15.55 1.17 6.53
CA SER A 135 16.73 0.37 6.88
C SER A 135 16.41 -1.13 6.90
N ASP A 136 15.21 -1.55 7.32
CA ASP A 136 14.81 -2.95 7.28
C ASP A 136 14.66 -3.45 5.84
N ILE A 137 14.05 -2.65 4.97
CA ILE A 137 13.94 -2.95 3.53
C ILE A 137 15.32 -3.04 2.88
N ALA A 138 16.18 -2.05 3.11
CA ALA A 138 17.54 -2.03 2.54
C ALA A 138 18.36 -3.25 2.96
N ARG A 139 18.21 -3.68 4.23
CA ARG A 139 18.86 -4.89 4.73
C ARG A 139 18.36 -6.14 4.00
N MET A 140 17.05 -6.30 3.83
CA MET A 140 16.49 -7.46 3.11
C MET A 140 16.97 -7.52 1.66
N ILE A 141 16.99 -6.39 0.96
CA ILE A 141 17.49 -6.30 -0.43
C ILE A 141 18.99 -6.68 -0.46
N LYS A 142 19.78 -6.18 0.48
CA LYS A 142 21.21 -6.52 0.59
C LYS A 142 21.44 -8.01 0.82
N ASP A 143 20.54 -8.66 1.57
CA ASP A 143 20.57 -10.09 1.84
C ASP A 143 20.03 -10.93 0.66
N GLY A 144 19.71 -10.30 -0.47
CA GLY A 144 19.20 -10.98 -1.67
C GLY A 144 17.71 -11.40 -1.56
N VAL A 145 16.96 -10.84 -0.60
CA VAL A 145 15.56 -11.16 -0.34
C VAL A 145 14.66 -10.03 -0.82
N SER A 146 13.65 -10.35 -1.61
CA SER A 146 12.63 -9.37 -2.04
C SER A 146 11.67 -9.06 -0.89
N PRO A 147 11.59 -7.79 -0.43
CA PRO A 147 10.62 -7.39 0.57
C PRO A 147 9.18 -7.40 0.00
N ILE A 148 8.25 -8.03 0.71
CA ILE A 148 6.82 -8.01 0.39
C ILE A 148 6.14 -7.05 1.35
N VAL A 149 5.48 -6.02 0.82
CA VAL A 149 4.93 -4.92 1.64
C VAL A 149 3.47 -4.64 1.24
N PRO A 150 2.48 -5.09 2.03
CA PRO A 150 1.11 -4.61 1.89
C PRO A 150 1.04 -3.13 2.30
N LEU A 151 0.58 -2.26 1.39
CA LEU A 151 0.57 -0.80 1.56
C LEU A 151 -0.75 -0.20 1.04
N ASP A 152 -0.99 1.06 1.38
CA ASP A 152 -1.83 1.94 0.59
C ASP A 152 -1.04 2.48 -0.62
N ILE A 153 -1.75 3.09 -1.57
CA ILE A 153 -1.11 3.60 -2.80
C ILE A 153 -0.10 4.70 -2.51
N GLY A 154 -0.34 5.57 -1.53
CA GLY A 154 0.58 6.63 -1.13
C GLY A 154 1.90 6.08 -0.60
N GLY A 155 1.82 5.02 0.24
CA GLY A 155 2.98 4.29 0.73
C GLY A 155 3.75 3.59 -0.38
N ALA A 156 3.06 2.98 -1.35
CA ALA A 156 3.67 2.30 -2.48
C ALA A 156 4.42 3.27 -3.41
N ILE A 157 3.85 4.45 -3.67
CA ILE A 157 4.50 5.52 -4.45
C ILE A 157 5.76 6.02 -3.71
N SER A 158 5.65 6.24 -2.39
CA SER A 158 6.80 6.63 -1.57
C SER A 158 7.92 5.57 -1.58
N MET A 159 7.54 4.29 -1.55
CA MET A 159 8.44 3.17 -1.67
C MET A 159 9.20 3.17 -3.00
N LYS A 160 8.49 3.40 -4.11
CA LYS A 160 9.06 3.43 -5.48
C LYS A 160 10.09 4.55 -5.68
N ARG A 161 10.04 5.61 -4.87
CA ARG A 161 11.05 6.69 -4.91
C ARG A 161 12.40 6.29 -4.31
N LEU A 162 12.39 5.39 -3.33
CA LEU A 162 13.57 5.04 -2.56
C LEU A 162 14.17 3.71 -2.98
N PHE A 163 13.36 2.81 -3.51
CA PHE A 163 13.74 1.43 -3.83
C PHE A 163 13.19 1.03 -5.21
N ALA A 164 13.92 0.14 -5.88
CA ALA A 164 13.37 -0.58 -7.02
C ALA A 164 12.11 -1.34 -6.54
N THR A 165 10.94 -0.96 -7.03
CA THR A 165 9.65 -1.43 -6.50
C THR A 165 8.70 -1.77 -7.64
N SER A 166 8.11 -2.96 -7.58
CA SER A 166 6.95 -3.34 -8.39
C SER A 166 5.68 -3.16 -7.57
N ILE A 167 4.76 -2.32 -8.05
CA ILE A 167 3.48 -2.08 -7.40
C ILE A 167 2.43 -2.99 -8.04
N LEU A 168 1.93 -3.95 -7.26
CA LEU A 168 0.93 -4.92 -7.68
C LEU A 168 -0.43 -4.57 -7.09
N PHE A 169 -1.40 -4.28 -7.92
CA PHE A 169 -2.77 -4.04 -7.49
C PHE A 169 -3.51 -5.37 -7.26
N CYS A 170 -3.97 -5.60 -6.05
CA CYS A 170 -4.77 -6.77 -5.69
C CYS A 170 -6.24 -6.50 -5.98
N ARG A 171 -6.79 -7.15 -7.02
CA ARG A 171 -8.17 -7.00 -7.47
C ARG A 171 -8.98 -8.23 -7.11
N SER A 172 -10.10 -8.01 -6.43
CA SER A 172 -11.12 -9.03 -6.14
C SER A 172 -12.48 -8.56 -6.64
N SER A 173 -13.47 -9.46 -6.68
CA SER A 173 -14.83 -9.06 -7.01
C SER A 173 -15.37 -8.09 -5.95
N ARG A 174 -16.23 -7.16 -6.39
CA ARG A 174 -16.82 -6.14 -5.52
C ARG A 174 -17.62 -6.77 -4.38
N GLU A 175 -18.38 -7.81 -4.68
CA GLU A 175 -19.18 -8.57 -3.72
C GLU A 175 -18.29 -9.18 -2.62
N LYS A 176 -17.17 -9.79 -3.01
CA LYS A 176 -16.22 -10.39 -2.07
C LYS A 176 -15.55 -9.34 -1.18
N MET A 177 -15.18 -8.18 -1.75
CA MET A 177 -14.61 -7.08 -0.98
C MET A 177 -15.62 -6.52 0.02
N ILE A 178 -16.87 -6.28 -0.38
CA ILE A 178 -17.95 -5.82 0.49
C ILE A 178 -18.20 -6.81 1.61
N SER A 179 -18.41 -8.10 1.30
CA SER A 179 -18.62 -9.15 2.32
C SER A 179 -17.46 -9.19 3.31
N SER A 180 -16.23 -9.16 2.81
CA SER A 180 -15.03 -9.14 3.65
C SER A 180 -14.94 -7.92 4.58
N ILE A 181 -15.42 -6.75 4.16
CA ILE A 181 -15.48 -5.55 5.00
C ILE A 181 -16.57 -5.72 6.09
N LEU A 182 -17.74 -6.22 5.72
CA LEU A 182 -18.89 -6.40 6.63
C LEU A 182 -18.61 -7.46 7.71
N GLU A 183 -17.85 -8.50 7.39
CA GLU A 183 -17.48 -9.60 8.30
C GLU A 183 -16.38 -9.23 9.29
N LYS A 184 -15.66 -8.11 9.08
CA LYS A 184 -14.60 -7.70 10.02
C LYS A 184 -15.16 -7.31 11.38
N ASP A 185 -14.43 -7.70 12.43
CA ASP A 185 -14.70 -7.26 13.80
C ASP A 185 -14.15 -5.84 14.04
N ILE A 186 -14.83 -4.87 13.48
CA ILE A 186 -14.54 -3.43 13.57
C ILE A 186 -15.85 -2.65 13.73
N SER A 187 -15.77 -1.40 14.16
CA SER A 187 -16.96 -0.56 14.35
C SER A 187 -17.75 -0.35 13.03
N ASN A 188 -19.05 -0.17 13.14
CA ASN A 188 -19.90 0.12 11.97
C ASN A 188 -19.45 1.40 11.25
N GLN A 189 -18.97 2.40 11.98
CA GLN A 189 -18.45 3.63 11.39
C GLN A 189 -17.23 3.34 10.52
N GLU A 190 -16.33 2.48 10.99
CA GLU A 190 -15.15 2.07 10.21
C GLU A 190 -15.53 1.24 8.98
N LYS A 191 -16.49 0.31 9.11
CA LYS A 191 -17.06 -0.42 7.95
C LYS A 191 -17.60 0.54 6.90
N MET A 192 -18.37 1.54 7.33
CA MET A 192 -18.92 2.56 6.44
C MET A 192 -17.81 3.33 5.70
N TYR A 193 -16.79 3.79 6.39
CA TYR A 193 -15.67 4.50 5.73
C TYR A 193 -14.96 3.63 4.70
N ARG A 194 -14.74 2.34 5.00
CA ARG A 194 -14.12 1.40 4.06
C ARG A 194 -14.99 1.13 2.82
N LEU A 195 -16.31 1.09 2.99
CA LEU A 195 -17.24 0.94 1.86
C LEU A 195 -17.30 2.21 1.01
N LEU A 196 -17.27 3.39 1.63
CA LEU A 196 -17.28 4.67 0.92
C LEU A 196 -15.96 4.93 0.17
N SER A 197 -14.83 4.44 0.68
CA SER A 197 -13.53 4.61 0.01
C SER A 197 -13.28 3.57 -1.10
N LEU A 198 -14.12 2.54 -1.20
CA LEU A 198 -13.87 1.37 -2.06
C LEU A 198 -13.65 1.74 -3.52
N GLU A 199 -14.50 2.59 -4.09
CA GLU A 199 -14.38 3.01 -5.50
C GLU A 199 -13.09 3.79 -5.75
N ASN A 200 -12.78 4.76 -4.88
CA ASN A 200 -11.55 5.54 -4.99
C ASN A 200 -10.29 4.66 -4.84
N GLU A 201 -10.38 3.61 -4.02
CA GLU A 201 -9.28 2.65 -3.87
C GLU A 201 -9.12 1.76 -5.12
N ILE A 202 -10.23 1.42 -5.80
CA ILE A 202 -10.21 0.67 -7.06
C ILE A 202 -9.55 1.49 -8.18
N ASP A 203 -9.85 2.79 -8.26
CA ASP A 203 -9.28 3.69 -9.27
C ASP A 203 -7.74 3.82 -9.16
N ASN A 204 -7.16 3.51 -7.99
CA ASN A 204 -5.71 3.46 -7.81
C ASN A 204 -5.02 2.35 -8.63
N GLU A 205 -5.77 1.41 -9.23
CA GLU A 205 -5.23 0.37 -10.12
C GLU A 205 -4.38 0.96 -11.25
N GLU A 206 -4.80 2.11 -11.79
CA GLU A 206 -4.09 2.79 -12.87
C GLU A 206 -2.68 3.31 -12.51
N LEU A 207 -2.43 3.49 -11.19
CA LEU A 207 -1.12 3.90 -10.66
C LEU A 207 -0.17 2.73 -10.41
N CYS A 208 -0.66 1.50 -10.55
CA CYS A 208 0.09 0.29 -10.27
C CYS A 208 0.75 -0.27 -11.53
N ASP A 209 1.87 -0.97 -11.37
CA ASP A 209 2.60 -1.55 -12.48
C ASP A 209 1.86 -2.76 -13.07
N PHE A 210 1.20 -3.56 -12.21
CA PHE A 210 0.47 -4.77 -12.59
C PHE A 210 -0.80 -4.93 -11.78
N SER A 211 -1.80 -5.62 -12.34
CA SER A 211 -3.02 -6.03 -11.65
C SER A 211 -3.04 -7.55 -11.45
N ILE A 212 -3.31 -7.97 -10.23
CA ILE A 212 -3.35 -9.38 -9.81
C ILE A 212 -4.76 -9.72 -9.34
N ARG A 213 -5.38 -10.71 -9.94
CA ARG A 213 -6.68 -11.23 -9.48
C ARG A 213 -6.50 -12.09 -8.24
N THR A 214 -7.15 -11.70 -7.15
CA THR A 214 -7.07 -12.35 -5.84
C THR A 214 -8.32 -13.15 -5.47
N ASP A 215 -9.22 -13.36 -6.43
CA ASP A 215 -10.38 -14.25 -6.24
C ASP A 215 -9.94 -15.70 -6.09
N ASP A 216 -8.92 -16.10 -6.82
CA ASP A 216 -8.19 -17.36 -6.68
C ASP A 216 -6.75 -17.08 -6.22
N MET A 217 -6.45 -17.42 -4.98
CA MET A 217 -5.15 -17.13 -4.37
C MET A 217 -3.99 -17.98 -4.91
N GLU A 218 -4.27 -19.18 -5.40
CA GLU A 218 -3.23 -20.05 -5.99
C GLU A 218 -2.80 -19.50 -7.34
N GLN A 219 -3.76 -19.11 -8.17
CA GLN A 219 -3.49 -18.42 -9.43
C GLN A 219 -2.80 -17.08 -9.21
N ALA A 220 -3.20 -16.31 -8.17
CA ALA A 220 -2.57 -15.04 -7.84
C ALA A 220 -1.08 -15.20 -7.50
N VAL A 221 -0.73 -16.20 -6.69
CA VAL A 221 0.67 -16.52 -6.36
C VAL A 221 1.47 -16.87 -7.61
N GLU A 222 0.91 -17.72 -8.48
CA GLU A 222 1.57 -18.13 -9.71
C GLU A 222 1.75 -16.97 -10.68
N GLN A 223 0.74 -16.12 -10.82
CA GLN A 223 0.82 -14.91 -11.64
C GLN A 223 1.95 -13.97 -11.17
N VAL A 224 2.07 -13.75 -9.85
CA VAL A 224 3.17 -12.94 -9.28
C VAL A 224 4.53 -13.59 -9.57
N LYS A 225 4.68 -14.90 -9.39
CA LYS A 225 5.93 -15.61 -9.70
C LYS A 225 6.31 -15.49 -11.16
N GLN A 226 5.36 -15.61 -12.08
CA GLN A 226 5.60 -15.44 -13.52
C GLN A 226 6.06 -14.03 -13.83
N LEU A 227 5.40 -12.99 -13.31
CA LEU A 227 5.79 -11.59 -13.50
C LEU A 227 7.24 -11.35 -13.03
N LEU A 228 7.62 -11.90 -11.89
CA LEU A 228 8.97 -11.77 -11.34
C LEU A 228 10.01 -12.65 -12.05
N SER A 229 9.60 -13.68 -12.79
CA SER A 229 10.48 -14.63 -13.52
C SER A 229 10.81 -14.15 -14.93
N ILE A 230 9.91 -13.46 -15.59
CA ILE A 230 10.10 -12.89 -16.94
C ILE A 230 11.30 -11.95 -16.95
N GLU A 231 11.56 -11.26 -15.84
CA GLU A 231 12.71 -10.38 -15.66
C GLU A 231 14.09 -11.09 -15.62
N LYS A 232 14.12 -12.42 -15.44
CA LYS A 232 15.37 -13.20 -15.46
C LYS A 232 15.81 -13.58 -16.87
N ILE A 233 14.90 -13.57 -17.83
CA ILE A 233 15.14 -14.09 -19.21
C ILE A 233 15.73 -13.01 -20.12
N ASP A 234 15.38 -11.74 -19.94
CA ASP A 234 15.85 -10.64 -20.78
C ASP A 234 17.29 -10.15 -20.47
N ARG A 235 18.04 -10.90 -19.64
CA ARG A 235 19.41 -10.56 -19.21
C ARG A 235 20.49 -11.58 -19.63
N LYS A 236 20.22 -12.41 -20.62
CA LYS A 236 21.24 -13.23 -21.29
C LYS A 236 21.51 -12.66 -22.72
#